data_405e1ab147001feb364a3f3802f9ec6d
#
_entry.id   405e1ab147001feb364a3f3802f9ec6d
#
_cell.length_a   1.000
_cell.length_b   1.000
_cell.length_c   1.000
_cell.angle_alpha   90.00
_cell.angle_beta   90.00
_cell.angle_gamma   90.00
#
_symmetry.space_group_name_H-M   'P 1'
#
loop_
_entity.id
_entity.type
_entity.pdbx_description
1 polymer ?
#
loop_
_entity_poly.entity_id
_entity_poly.type
_entity_poly.pdbx_seq_one_letter_code
_entity_poly.pdbx_strand_id
1 'polypeptide(L)'
;MPLSALTAAVDTVPAGKRADETFVNIAGIGAYFRSQGVATDGEYLYFSSKTTLYKTDITGKSCEALNLSAIPAELRDMGIKHIGGISYYGGLIYAGMEDSKVWKHPAVGVYSAESLEFIKYYELDSQTHTRGLPWVCVNPENGYLYAFDHSKTPEKILIYDVNDAMKPAGEVPLAETVKSVQGAEFYRGTLYAATNDETQAIYAVDVETGAVEKFADRNLNGGEGEGMTVVEKDGRPYIMAFNLGTLFVNTNLRYYPLEKQ
;
A
#
# COMPACT_ATOMS: atom_id res chain seq x y z
N MET A 1 -3.76 3.30 21.53
CA MET A 1 -4.92 2.56 22.03
C MET A 1 -4.46 1.31 22.76
N PRO A 2 -5.13 0.84 23.83
CA PRO A 2 -4.71 -0.38 24.50
C PRO A 2 -4.87 -1.58 23.54
N LEU A 3 -4.00 -2.57 23.68
CA LEU A 3 -4.00 -3.83 22.90
C LEU A 3 -5.38 -4.49 22.80
N SER A 4 -6.24 -4.27 23.84
CA SER A 4 -7.63 -4.74 23.87
C SER A 4 -8.54 -4.15 22.80
N ALA A 5 -8.16 -3.01 22.19
CA ALA A 5 -8.92 -2.41 21.11
C ALA A 5 -8.54 -3.00 19.73
N LEU A 6 -7.28 -3.43 19.58
CA LEU A 6 -6.80 -4.11 18.37
C LEU A 6 -7.43 -5.50 18.25
N THR A 7 -7.43 -6.28 19.35
CA THR A 7 -8.04 -7.61 19.38
C THR A 7 -9.54 -7.59 19.08
N ALA A 8 -10.26 -6.53 19.45
CA ALA A 8 -11.67 -6.40 19.11
C ALA A 8 -11.94 -6.10 17.64
N ALA A 9 -10.97 -5.50 16.92
CA ALA A 9 -11.08 -5.17 15.50
C ALA A 9 -10.64 -6.33 14.58
N VAL A 10 -9.71 -7.16 15.06
CA VAL A 10 -9.07 -8.22 14.26
C VAL A 10 -9.91 -9.52 14.21
N ASP A 11 -10.80 -9.73 15.15
CA ASP A 11 -11.61 -10.95 15.28
C ASP A 11 -12.72 -11.10 14.21
N THR A 12 -12.48 -10.58 12.99
CA THR A 12 -13.53 -10.39 12.01
C THR A 12 -13.53 -11.40 10.88
N VAL A 13 -12.38 -11.99 10.54
CA VAL A 13 -12.30 -13.05 9.51
C VAL A 13 -11.52 -14.21 10.06
N PRO A 14 -12.12 -15.41 10.21
CA PRO A 14 -11.38 -16.60 10.63
C PRO A 14 -10.24 -16.87 9.68
N ALA A 15 -9.06 -17.24 10.22
CA ALA A 15 -7.92 -17.67 9.42
C ALA A 15 -8.38 -18.68 8.36
N GLY A 16 -8.03 -18.44 7.08
CA GLY A 16 -8.41 -19.28 5.97
C GLY A 16 -9.73 -18.95 5.27
N LYS A 17 -10.54 -18.00 5.76
CA LYS A 17 -11.66 -17.50 4.95
C LYS A 17 -11.14 -16.55 3.87
N ARG A 18 -11.59 -16.80 2.66
CA ARG A 18 -11.36 -15.91 1.52
C ARG A 18 -12.14 -14.61 1.68
N ALA A 19 -11.80 -13.64 0.84
CA ALA A 19 -12.60 -12.45 0.64
C ALA A 19 -14.08 -12.78 0.49
N ASP A 20 -14.93 -11.85 0.89
CA ASP A 20 -16.29 -11.80 0.40
C ASP A 20 -16.27 -12.09 -1.10
N GLU A 21 -17.23 -12.86 -1.62
CA GLU A 21 -17.28 -13.33 -3.00
C GLU A 21 -17.26 -12.21 -4.05
N THR A 22 -17.45 -10.96 -3.62
CA THR A 22 -17.39 -9.79 -4.48
C THR A 22 -15.94 -9.52 -4.90
N PHE A 23 -15.59 -9.91 -6.10
CA PHE A 23 -14.35 -9.49 -6.71
C PHE A 23 -14.58 -8.93 -8.11
N VAL A 24 -13.72 -8.03 -8.55
CA VAL A 24 -13.70 -7.45 -9.88
C VAL A 24 -12.46 -7.96 -10.60
N ASN A 25 -12.65 -8.58 -11.75
CA ASN A 25 -11.56 -8.99 -12.62
C ASN A 25 -11.39 -7.95 -13.73
N ILE A 26 -10.17 -7.44 -13.86
CA ILE A 26 -9.79 -6.47 -14.89
C ILE A 26 -8.69 -7.09 -15.73
N ALA A 27 -8.89 -7.13 -17.05
CA ALA A 27 -7.94 -7.75 -17.98
C ALA A 27 -7.31 -6.73 -18.95
N GLY A 28 -6.25 -7.16 -19.63
CA GLY A 28 -5.58 -6.38 -20.66
C GLY A 28 -4.88 -5.13 -20.13
N ILE A 29 -4.93 -4.04 -20.89
CA ILE A 29 -4.25 -2.76 -20.53
C ILE A 29 -4.75 -2.19 -19.20
N GLY A 30 -5.99 -2.44 -18.84
CA GLY A 30 -6.53 -2.01 -17.55
C GLY A 30 -5.87 -2.70 -16.37
N ALA A 31 -5.42 -3.94 -16.51
CA ALA A 31 -4.65 -4.65 -15.49
C ALA A 31 -3.26 -4.05 -15.33
N TYR A 32 -2.61 -3.66 -16.41
CA TYR A 32 -1.29 -3.03 -16.38
C TYR A 32 -1.27 -1.78 -15.48
N PHE A 33 -2.28 -0.92 -15.59
CA PHE A 33 -2.37 0.30 -14.78
C PHE A 33 -2.70 0.04 -13.30
N ARG A 34 -3.03 -1.18 -12.91
CA ARG A 34 -3.42 -1.59 -11.56
C ARG A 34 -2.56 -2.77 -11.10
N SER A 35 -1.24 -2.58 -11.09
CA SER A 35 -0.31 -3.69 -10.92
C SER A 35 0.67 -3.56 -9.75
N GLN A 36 0.56 -2.49 -8.92
CA GLN A 36 1.44 -2.29 -7.77
C GLN A 36 0.69 -1.77 -6.54
N GLY A 37 0.29 -0.52 -6.50
CA GLY A 37 -0.35 0.11 -5.36
C GLY A 37 -1.78 0.55 -5.63
N VAL A 38 -2.53 0.76 -4.55
CA VAL A 38 -3.85 1.39 -4.58
C VAL A 38 -4.04 2.25 -3.34
N ALA A 39 -4.70 3.39 -3.52
CA ALA A 39 -5.13 4.30 -2.45
C ALA A 39 -6.52 4.86 -2.78
N THR A 40 -7.18 5.48 -1.82
CA THR A 40 -8.47 6.16 -2.02
C THR A 40 -8.56 7.43 -1.18
N ASP A 41 -9.34 8.41 -1.65
CA ASP A 41 -9.80 9.56 -0.88
C ASP A 41 -11.29 9.40 -0.44
N GLY A 42 -11.89 8.23 -0.72
CA GLY A 42 -13.30 7.91 -0.49
C GLY A 42 -14.20 8.22 -1.69
N GLU A 43 -13.75 9.02 -2.66
CA GLU A 43 -14.49 9.37 -3.89
C GLU A 43 -13.86 8.71 -5.13
N TYR A 44 -12.53 8.63 -5.15
CA TYR A 44 -11.74 8.07 -6.25
C TYR A 44 -10.84 6.93 -5.77
N LEU A 45 -10.47 6.05 -6.71
CA LEU A 45 -9.38 5.11 -6.56
C LEU A 45 -8.17 5.56 -7.36
N TYR A 46 -7.02 5.52 -6.72
CA TYR A 46 -5.71 5.80 -7.29
C TYR A 46 -4.94 4.51 -7.37
N PHE A 47 -4.38 4.21 -8.53
CA PHE A 47 -3.58 3.01 -8.76
C PHE A 47 -2.19 3.39 -9.23
N SER A 48 -1.21 2.59 -8.86
CA SER A 48 0.11 2.62 -9.48
C SER A 48 0.38 1.37 -10.30
N SER A 49 1.19 1.54 -11.30
CA SER A 49 1.96 0.47 -11.91
C SER A 49 3.43 0.82 -11.77
N LYS A 50 4.31 -0.01 -12.32
CA LYS A 50 5.75 0.20 -12.24
C LYS A 50 6.22 1.63 -12.58
N THR A 51 5.54 2.33 -13.51
CA THR A 51 5.96 3.67 -13.99
C THR A 51 4.80 4.62 -14.23
N THR A 52 3.58 4.24 -13.89
CA THR A 52 2.38 5.03 -14.19
C THR A 52 1.53 5.26 -12.94
N LEU A 53 0.75 6.32 -12.94
CA LEU A 53 -0.34 6.54 -11.98
C LEU A 53 -1.65 6.64 -12.74
N TYR A 54 -2.72 6.10 -12.16
CA TYR A 54 -4.03 6.01 -12.77
C TYR A 54 -5.13 6.31 -11.74
N LYS A 55 -6.03 7.23 -12.06
CA LYS A 55 -7.18 7.62 -11.23
C LYS A 55 -8.47 7.14 -11.87
N THR A 56 -9.35 6.57 -11.08
CA THR A 56 -10.68 6.13 -11.51
C THR A 56 -11.75 6.64 -10.55
N ASP A 57 -13.01 6.52 -10.93
CA ASP A 57 -14.10 6.59 -9.96
C ASP A 57 -13.94 5.50 -8.89
N ILE A 58 -14.73 5.58 -7.82
CA ILE A 58 -14.70 4.61 -6.71
C ILE A 58 -15.09 3.19 -7.15
N THR A 59 -15.73 3.02 -8.30
CA THR A 59 -16.06 1.70 -8.85
C THR A 59 -14.89 1.06 -9.60
N GLY A 60 -13.81 1.81 -9.83
CA GLY A 60 -12.63 1.36 -10.56
C GLY A 60 -12.80 1.27 -12.08
N LYS A 61 -13.88 1.82 -12.66
CA LYS A 61 -14.26 1.60 -14.06
C LYS A 61 -13.95 2.79 -14.97
N SER A 62 -14.24 4.03 -14.55
CA SER A 62 -13.98 5.21 -15.39
C SER A 62 -12.54 5.66 -15.25
N CYS A 63 -11.98 6.26 -16.29
CA CYS A 63 -10.68 6.92 -16.26
C CYS A 63 -10.89 8.40 -15.99
N GLU A 64 -10.43 8.88 -14.84
CA GLU A 64 -10.52 10.29 -14.46
C GLU A 64 -9.20 11.02 -14.75
N ALA A 65 -8.07 10.36 -14.51
CA ALA A 65 -6.75 10.88 -14.85
C ALA A 65 -5.76 9.73 -15.10
N LEU A 66 -4.73 9.99 -15.92
CA LEU A 66 -3.70 9.02 -16.24
C LEU A 66 -2.36 9.73 -16.46
N ASN A 67 -1.34 9.34 -15.68
CA ASN A 67 0.04 9.74 -15.89
C ASN A 67 0.86 8.55 -16.36
N LEU A 68 1.17 8.49 -17.66
CA LEU A 68 1.93 7.40 -18.29
C LEU A 68 3.44 7.46 -18.02
N SER A 69 3.95 8.58 -17.51
CA SER A 69 5.37 8.81 -17.22
C SER A 69 5.52 9.42 -15.83
N ALA A 70 5.03 8.70 -14.82
CA ALA A 70 4.96 9.20 -13.45
C ALA A 70 6.34 9.34 -12.79
N ILE A 71 7.38 8.65 -13.27
CA ILE A 71 8.74 8.84 -12.79
C ILE A 71 9.37 9.97 -13.61
N PRO A 72 9.69 11.15 -13.03
CA PRO A 72 10.28 12.26 -13.76
C PRO A 72 11.72 11.97 -14.22
N ALA A 73 12.22 12.73 -15.18
CA ALA A 73 13.54 12.49 -15.80
C ALA A 73 14.66 12.46 -14.76
N GLU A 74 14.68 13.41 -13.85
CA GLU A 74 15.68 13.49 -12.77
C GLU A 74 15.78 12.22 -11.93
N LEU A 75 14.65 11.61 -11.58
CA LEU A 75 14.63 10.36 -10.84
C LEU A 75 15.04 9.15 -11.69
N ARG A 76 14.67 9.16 -12.98
CA ARG A 76 15.16 8.12 -13.93
C ARG A 76 16.66 8.18 -14.10
N ASP A 77 17.26 9.38 -14.13
CA ASP A 77 18.70 9.59 -14.24
C ASP A 77 19.45 9.09 -12.99
N MET A 78 18.80 9.10 -11.81
CA MET A 78 19.29 8.45 -10.59
C MET A 78 19.16 6.92 -10.64
N GLY A 79 18.45 6.37 -11.63
CA GLY A 79 18.20 4.93 -11.76
C GLY A 79 16.87 4.47 -11.19
N ILE A 80 16.04 5.36 -10.62
CA ILE A 80 14.69 5.02 -10.14
C ILE A 80 13.83 4.61 -11.33
N LYS A 81 13.23 3.44 -11.25
CA LYS A 81 12.47 2.80 -12.33
C LYS A 81 11.25 2.03 -11.88
N HIS A 82 10.91 2.14 -10.60
CA HIS A 82 9.80 1.42 -9.99
C HIS A 82 9.04 2.30 -9.02
N ILE A 83 7.73 2.37 -9.20
CA ILE A 83 6.75 2.86 -8.25
C ILE A 83 6.05 1.64 -7.68
N GLY A 84 5.99 1.53 -6.35
CA GLY A 84 5.29 0.46 -5.65
C GLY A 84 3.96 0.92 -5.05
N GLY A 85 3.74 0.58 -3.77
CA GLY A 85 2.56 0.98 -3.01
C GLY A 85 2.46 2.49 -2.83
N ILE A 86 1.24 3.00 -2.88
CA ILE A 86 0.90 4.42 -2.78
C ILE A 86 -0.07 4.67 -1.64
N SER A 87 -0.12 5.91 -1.16
CA SER A 87 -1.05 6.37 -0.13
C SER A 87 -1.60 7.75 -0.47
N TYR A 88 -2.85 8.02 -0.12
CA TYR A 88 -3.48 9.34 -0.26
C TYR A 88 -3.46 10.08 1.08
N TYR A 89 -3.08 11.36 1.05
CA TYR A 89 -3.25 12.24 2.20
C TYR A 89 -3.29 13.72 1.77
N GLY A 90 -4.30 14.45 2.22
CA GLY A 90 -4.37 15.90 2.07
C GLY A 90 -4.38 16.39 0.62
N GLY A 91 -5.02 15.69 -0.32
CA GLY A 91 -5.06 16.05 -1.75
C GLY A 91 -3.79 15.62 -2.51
N LEU A 92 -2.92 14.84 -1.89
CA LEU A 92 -1.66 14.36 -2.47
C LEU A 92 -1.60 12.83 -2.48
N ILE A 93 -0.90 12.29 -3.48
CA ILE A 93 -0.50 10.88 -3.54
C ILE A 93 0.97 10.78 -3.17
N TYR A 94 1.28 9.99 -2.18
CA TYR A 94 2.63 9.60 -1.78
C TYR A 94 2.94 8.23 -2.34
N ALA A 95 4.07 8.09 -3.02
CA ALA A 95 4.44 6.87 -3.73
C ALA A 95 5.81 6.37 -3.26
N GLY A 96 5.89 5.12 -2.82
CA GLY A 96 7.16 4.46 -2.61
C GLY A 96 7.85 4.24 -3.95
N MET A 97 9.12 4.61 -4.05
CA MET A 97 9.90 4.56 -5.28
C MET A 97 11.30 3.99 -5.04
N GLU A 98 11.83 3.27 -6.00
CA GLU A 98 13.13 2.65 -5.87
C GLU A 98 13.83 2.36 -7.21
N ASP A 99 15.15 2.15 -7.12
CA ASP A 99 16.01 1.77 -8.24
C ASP A 99 16.18 0.25 -8.39
N SER A 100 15.19 -0.53 -8.05
CA SER A 100 15.04 -1.99 -8.04
C SER A 100 16.32 -2.81 -8.23
N LYS A 101 16.68 -3.64 -7.25
CA LYS A 101 17.87 -4.49 -7.18
C LYS A 101 19.19 -3.75 -6.95
N VAL A 102 19.23 -2.44 -6.99
CA VAL A 102 20.40 -1.60 -6.66
C VAL A 102 20.26 -1.00 -5.27
N TRP A 103 19.03 -0.53 -4.95
CA TRP A 103 18.57 -0.02 -3.66
C TRP A 103 19.44 1.10 -3.06
N LYS A 104 19.94 2.00 -3.92
CA LYS A 104 20.72 3.17 -3.51
C LYS A 104 19.87 4.41 -3.30
N HIS A 105 18.71 4.48 -3.96
CA HIS A 105 17.87 5.65 -4.03
C HIS A 105 16.42 5.33 -3.63
N PRO A 106 16.17 4.93 -2.34
CA PRO A 106 14.81 4.83 -1.83
C PRO A 106 14.22 6.24 -1.76
N ALA A 107 13.06 6.45 -2.35
CA ALA A 107 12.46 7.78 -2.42
C ALA A 107 10.94 7.75 -2.23
N VAL A 108 10.39 8.86 -1.75
CA VAL A 108 8.96 9.13 -1.72
C VAL A 108 8.64 10.16 -2.80
N GLY A 109 7.94 9.75 -3.85
CA GLY A 109 7.37 10.67 -4.84
C GLY A 109 6.07 11.27 -4.34
N VAL A 110 5.85 12.56 -4.60
CA VAL A 110 4.63 13.27 -4.23
C VAL A 110 3.96 13.81 -5.48
N TYR A 111 2.68 13.53 -5.63
CA TYR A 111 1.88 13.87 -6.80
C TYR A 111 0.58 14.55 -6.38
N SER A 112 0.02 15.38 -7.27
CA SER A 112 -1.33 15.90 -7.11
C SER A 112 -2.34 14.75 -7.22
N ALA A 113 -3.26 14.61 -6.28
CA ALA A 113 -4.35 13.64 -6.38
C ALA A 113 -5.39 14.05 -7.43
N GLU A 114 -5.46 15.32 -7.79
CA GLU A 114 -6.36 15.82 -8.84
C GLU A 114 -5.88 15.43 -10.23
N SER A 115 -4.63 15.79 -10.58
CA SER A 115 -4.09 15.65 -11.94
C SER A 115 -3.12 14.50 -12.13
N LEU A 116 -2.63 13.88 -11.06
CA LEU A 116 -1.53 12.92 -11.00
C LEU A 116 -0.18 13.48 -11.49
N GLU A 117 -0.06 14.82 -11.57
CA GLU A 117 1.21 15.46 -11.92
C GLU A 117 2.20 15.36 -10.78
N PHE A 118 3.46 15.13 -11.12
CA PHE A 118 4.57 15.11 -10.17
C PHE A 118 4.80 16.50 -9.58
N ILE A 119 4.96 16.58 -8.26
CA ILE A 119 5.20 17.83 -7.54
C ILE A 119 6.64 17.89 -7.04
N LYS A 120 7.09 16.85 -6.34
CA LYS A 120 8.42 16.75 -5.72
C LYS A 120 8.72 15.32 -5.28
N TYR A 121 9.93 15.09 -4.80
CA TYR A 121 10.30 13.86 -4.14
C TYR A 121 11.15 14.13 -2.89
N TYR A 122 11.27 13.11 -2.07
CA TYR A 122 12.19 13.07 -0.95
C TYR A 122 13.00 11.77 -1.05
N GLU A 123 14.32 11.89 -1.13
CA GLU A 123 15.20 10.74 -1.03
C GLU A 123 15.36 10.38 0.45
N LEU A 124 15.21 9.10 0.77
CA LEU A 124 15.40 8.58 2.11
C LEU A 124 16.77 7.93 2.24
N ASP A 125 17.20 7.68 3.49
CA ASP A 125 18.49 7.08 3.75
C ASP A 125 18.55 5.61 3.31
N SER A 126 19.41 5.29 2.37
CA SER A 126 19.61 3.94 1.85
C SER A 126 20.27 2.99 2.85
N GLN A 127 20.88 3.48 3.92
CA GLN A 127 21.39 2.65 5.00
C GLN A 127 20.25 2.15 5.90
N THR A 128 19.17 2.90 5.95
CA THR A 128 17.93 2.54 6.66
C THR A 128 17.01 1.70 5.78
N HIS A 129 16.86 2.05 4.50
CA HIS A 129 16.05 1.34 3.50
C HIS A 129 16.93 0.45 2.61
N THR A 130 17.55 -0.56 3.19
CA THR A 130 18.61 -1.38 2.57
C THR A 130 18.16 -2.17 1.34
N ARG A 131 16.85 -2.30 1.12
CA ARG A 131 16.23 -2.99 -0.02
C ARG A 131 15.14 -2.18 -0.71
N GLY A 132 15.29 -0.85 -0.69
CA GLY A 132 14.38 0.06 -1.35
C GLY A 132 13.17 0.45 -0.51
N LEU A 133 12.19 1.05 -1.18
CA LEU A 133 10.95 1.56 -0.57
C LEU A 133 9.76 1.09 -1.40
N PRO A 134 9.33 -0.17 -1.24
CA PRO A 134 8.30 -0.78 -2.10
C PRO A 134 6.89 -0.27 -1.83
N TRP A 135 6.65 0.35 -0.68
CA TRP A 135 5.38 0.94 -0.31
C TRP A 135 5.54 2.01 0.76
N VAL A 136 4.54 2.87 0.87
CA VAL A 136 4.39 3.87 1.91
C VAL A 136 2.92 3.98 2.30
N CYS A 137 2.65 4.38 3.56
CA CYS A 137 1.30 4.66 4.02
C CYS A 137 1.32 5.88 4.94
N VAL A 138 0.50 6.89 4.66
CA VAL A 138 0.34 8.05 5.54
C VAL A 138 -0.85 7.82 6.46
N ASN A 139 -0.64 7.97 7.76
CA ASN A 139 -1.72 7.95 8.74
C ASN A 139 -2.50 9.28 8.65
N PRO A 140 -3.78 9.26 8.26
CA PRO A 140 -4.56 10.48 8.09
C PRO A 140 -4.84 11.23 9.39
N GLU A 141 -4.70 10.58 10.56
CA GLU A 141 -4.97 11.19 11.86
C GLU A 141 -3.83 12.10 12.32
N ASN A 142 -2.59 11.83 11.92
CA ASN A 142 -1.41 12.54 12.42
C ASN A 142 -0.47 13.09 11.33
N GLY A 143 -0.66 12.70 10.05
CA GLY A 143 0.19 13.12 8.94
C GLY A 143 1.60 12.52 8.97
N TYR A 144 1.82 11.41 9.67
CA TYR A 144 3.06 10.66 9.58
C TYR A 144 2.98 9.59 8.49
N LEU A 145 4.07 9.43 7.77
CA LEU A 145 4.26 8.36 6.79
C LEU A 145 4.97 7.19 7.47
N TYR A 146 4.43 6.00 7.24
CA TYR A 146 4.93 4.73 7.75
C TYR A 146 5.45 3.89 6.59
N ALA A 147 6.58 3.22 6.80
CA ALA A 147 7.18 2.30 5.85
C ALA A 147 7.93 1.19 6.59
N PHE A 148 8.08 0.04 5.95
CA PHE A 148 9.07 -0.95 6.35
C PHE A 148 10.22 -0.91 5.36
N ASP A 149 11.38 -1.42 5.75
CA ASP A 149 12.36 -1.78 4.75
C ASP A 149 11.86 -3.04 4.00
N HIS A 150 12.26 -3.22 2.75
CA HIS A 150 11.94 -4.41 1.97
C HIS A 150 12.91 -5.56 2.28
N SER A 151 13.17 -5.84 3.55
CA SER A 151 14.06 -6.91 3.97
C SER A 151 13.34 -8.26 3.98
N LYS A 152 14.13 -9.35 4.06
CA LYS A 152 13.56 -10.69 4.29
C LYS A 152 12.95 -10.82 5.68
N THR A 153 13.37 -9.97 6.59
CA THR A 153 12.99 -9.98 8.01
C THR A 153 12.85 -8.54 8.50
N PRO A 154 11.83 -7.79 8.09
CA PRO A 154 11.59 -6.46 8.67
C PRO A 154 11.43 -6.58 10.17
N GLU A 155 12.15 -5.78 10.92
CA GLU A 155 12.16 -5.81 12.39
C GLU A 155 11.48 -4.58 12.98
N LYS A 156 11.18 -3.57 12.16
CA LYS A 156 10.58 -2.32 12.63
C LYS A 156 9.83 -1.57 11.54
N ILE A 157 8.90 -0.71 11.98
CA ILE A 157 8.29 0.35 11.21
C ILE A 157 9.15 1.60 11.35
N LEU A 158 9.35 2.31 10.25
CA LEU A 158 10.00 3.61 10.17
C LEU A 158 8.95 4.69 9.98
N ILE A 159 9.08 5.80 10.68
CA ILE A 159 8.09 6.88 10.72
C ILE A 159 8.74 8.18 10.27
N TYR A 160 8.07 8.89 9.36
CA TYR A 160 8.53 10.16 8.79
C TYR A 160 7.43 11.22 8.86
N ASP A 161 7.79 12.47 9.14
CA ASP A 161 6.85 13.58 9.14
C ASP A 161 6.69 14.17 7.73
N VAL A 162 5.50 14.00 7.13
CA VAL A 162 5.23 14.54 5.79
C VAL A 162 5.17 16.07 5.77
N ASN A 163 4.91 16.70 6.92
CA ASN A 163 4.83 18.14 7.07
C ASN A 163 6.18 18.80 7.36
N ASP A 164 7.20 18.00 7.74
CA ASP A 164 8.59 18.44 7.99
C ASP A 164 9.57 17.72 7.03
N ALA A 165 9.31 17.81 5.74
CA ALA A 165 10.19 17.33 4.66
C ALA A 165 10.65 15.88 4.80
N MET A 166 9.78 14.98 5.24
CA MET A 166 10.08 13.56 5.52
C MET A 166 11.17 13.35 6.56
N LYS A 167 11.28 14.24 7.53
CA LYS A 167 12.19 14.07 8.64
C LYS A 167 11.82 12.81 9.42
N PRO A 168 12.81 11.97 9.78
CA PRO A 168 12.57 10.83 10.66
C PRO A 168 11.91 11.27 11.98
N ALA A 169 10.75 10.69 12.29
CA ALA A 169 9.93 11.02 13.45
C ALA A 169 9.95 9.91 14.52
N GLY A 170 10.42 8.72 14.17
CA GLY A 170 10.51 7.60 15.08
C GLY A 170 10.60 6.25 14.39
N GLU A 171 10.63 5.22 15.22
CA GLU A 171 10.54 3.82 14.78
C GLU A 171 9.78 3.00 15.82
N VAL A 172 9.13 1.93 15.39
CA VAL A 172 8.41 0.99 16.25
C VAL A 172 8.93 -0.42 15.97
N PRO A 173 9.57 -1.08 16.93
CA PRO A 173 9.95 -2.48 16.80
C PRO A 173 8.72 -3.37 16.59
N LEU A 174 8.76 -4.27 15.64
CA LEU A 174 7.70 -5.26 15.41
C LEU A 174 7.87 -6.44 16.38
N ALA A 175 6.77 -6.88 16.97
CA ALA A 175 6.75 -8.09 17.81
C ALA A 175 6.98 -9.35 16.97
N GLU A 176 6.55 -9.34 15.70
CA GLU A 176 6.76 -10.39 14.72
C GLU A 176 7.09 -9.80 13.35
N THR A 177 7.90 -10.51 12.58
CA THR A 177 8.29 -10.08 11.23
C THR A 177 7.12 -10.16 10.25
N VAL A 178 6.83 -9.09 9.54
CA VAL A 178 5.87 -9.04 8.42
C VAL A 178 6.64 -8.95 7.11
N LYS A 179 6.70 -10.07 6.37
CA LYS A 179 7.52 -10.19 5.17
C LYS A 179 6.79 -9.73 3.91
N SER A 180 7.55 -9.19 2.96
CA SER A 180 7.07 -8.92 1.59
C SER A 180 5.80 -8.06 1.55
N VAL A 181 5.74 -7.01 2.37
CA VAL A 181 4.62 -6.05 2.33
C VAL A 181 4.66 -5.33 0.99
N GLN A 182 3.50 -5.27 0.32
CA GLN A 182 3.30 -4.65 -1.00
C GLN A 182 2.44 -3.37 -0.91
N GLY A 183 1.71 -3.19 0.17
CA GLY A 183 0.95 -2.00 0.44
C GLY A 183 0.29 -2.07 1.81
N ALA A 184 -0.10 -0.92 2.32
CA ALA A 184 -0.75 -0.80 3.62
C ALA A 184 -1.73 0.35 3.65
N GLU A 185 -2.68 0.32 4.59
CA GLU A 185 -3.64 1.39 4.83
C GLU A 185 -4.00 1.46 6.31
N PHE A 186 -4.22 2.68 6.80
CA PHE A 186 -4.75 2.91 8.13
C PHE A 186 -6.27 2.86 8.17
N TYR A 187 -6.80 2.17 9.16
CA TYR A 187 -8.21 2.22 9.48
C TYR A 187 -8.40 2.23 11.00
N ARG A 188 -8.99 3.32 11.52
CA ARG A 188 -9.26 3.51 12.96
C ARG A 188 -8.03 3.25 13.83
N GLY A 189 -6.89 3.84 13.47
CA GLY A 189 -5.63 3.74 14.21
C GLY A 189 -4.85 2.44 14.02
N THR A 190 -5.38 1.45 13.32
CA THR A 190 -4.69 0.19 12.99
C THR A 190 -4.10 0.26 11.60
N LEU A 191 -2.83 -0.12 11.43
CA LEU A 191 -2.18 -0.28 10.13
C LEU A 191 -2.45 -1.69 9.61
N TYR A 192 -3.18 -1.81 8.52
CA TYR A 192 -3.33 -3.07 7.80
C TYR A 192 -2.30 -3.16 6.69
N ALA A 193 -1.62 -4.29 6.57
CA ALA A 193 -0.54 -4.51 5.60
C ALA A 193 -0.80 -5.76 4.76
N ALA A 194 -0.88 -5.60 3.45
CA ALA A 194 -1.00 -6.70 2.50
C ALA A 194 0.37 -7.19 2.05
N THR A 195 0.57 -8.49 2.05
CA THR A 195 1.86 -9.11 1.77
C THR A 195 1.84 -9.97 0.52
N ASN A 196 3.02 -10.25 -0.01
CA ASN A 196 3.25 -11.32 -0.98
C ASN A 196 4.12 -12.41 -0.35
N ASP A 197 3.83 -12.75 0.91
CA ASP A 197 4.42 -13.88 1.63
C ASP A 197 3.82 -15.22 1.17
N GLU A 198 4.12 -16.32 1.85
CA GLU A 198 3.70 -17.69 1.47
C GLU A 198 2.16 -17.84 1.37
N THR A 199 1.40 -17.16 2.22
CA THR A 199 -0.07 -17.18 2.24
C THR A 199 -0.69 -15.92 1.66
N GLN A 200 0.15 -14.95 1.26
CA GLN A 200 -0.25 -13.63 0.81
C GLN A 200 -1.21 -12.96 1.79
N ALA A 201 -0.82 -13.03 3.07
CA ALA A 201 -1.67 -12.61 4.16
C ALA A 201 -1.89 -11.09 4.19
N ILE A 202 -2.93 -10.70 4.91
CA ILE A 202 -3.13 -9.34 5.40
C ILE A 202 -2.88 -9.39 6.90
N TYR A 203 -2.05 -8.48 7.41
CA TYR A 203 -1.75 -8.34 8.82
C TYR A 203 -2.34 -7.04 9.36
N ALA A 204 -2.78 -7.06 10.62
CA ALA A 204 -3.10 -5.88 11.41
C ALA A 204 -1.93 -5.58 12.34
N VAL A 205 -1.46 -4.34 12.35
CA VAL A 205 -0.30 -3.90 13.12
C VAL A 205 -0.69 -2.72 14.00
N ASP A 206 -0.44 -2.85 15.29
CA ASP A 206 -0.51 -1.76 16.24
C ASP A 206 0.80 -0.95 16.16
N VAL A 207 0.71 0.27 15.67
CA VAL A 207 1.89 1.13 15.46
C VAL A 207 2.42 1.81 16.73
N GLU A 208 1.76 1.64 17.86
CA GLU A 208 2.26 2.12 19.17
C GLU A 208 3.09 1.05 19.87
N THR A 209 2.68 -0.21 19.76
CA THR A 209 3.30 -1.34 20.49
C THR A 209 4.12 -2.27 19.59
N GLY A 210 3.93 -2.21 18.27
CA GLY A 210 4.50 -3.14 17.30
C GLY A 210 3.84 -4.51 17.30
N ALA A 211 2.72 -4.70 18.00
CA ALA A 211 1.99 -5.97 17.97
C ALA A 211 1.46 -6.25 16.57
N VAL A 212 1.59 -7.51 16.14
CA VAL A 212 1.22 -7.99 14.81
C VAL A 212 0.22 -9.13 14.94
N GLU A 213 -0.88 -9.05 14.21
CA GLU A 213 -1.86 -10.13 14.13
C GLU A 213 -2.22 -10.42 12.67
N LYS A 214 -2.35 -11.70 12.34
CA LYS A 214 -2.82 -12.08 11.02
C LYS A 214 -4.32 -11.84 10.89
N PHE A 215 -4.70 -10.91 10.02
CA PHE A 215 -6.09 -10.60 9.75
C PHE A 215 -6.75 -11.61 8.80
N ALA A 216 -6.09 -11.97 7.69
CA ALA A 216 -6.61 -12.91 6.71
C ALA A 216 -5.49 -13.56 5.89
N ASP A 217 -5.69 -14.83 5.49
CA ASP A 217 -4.90 -15.50 4.46
C ASP A 217 -5.61 -15.38 3.11
N ARG A 218 -4.94 -14.79 2.11
CA ARG A 218 -5.52 -14.62 0.77
C ARG A 218 -5.39 -15.87 -0.09
N ASN A 219 -4.29 -16.62 0.05
CA ASN A 219 -3.99 -17.87 -0.67
C ASN A 219 -4.27 -17.75 -2.19
N LEU A 220 -3.67 -16.77 -2.82
CA LEU A 220 -3.88 -16.45 -4.23
C LEU A 220 -3.15 -17.44 -5.12
N ASN A 221 -3.79 -18.53 -5.49
CA ASN A 221 -3.21 -19.62 -6.29
C ASN A 221 -2.52 -19.09 -7.55
N GLY A 222 -1.18 -19.02 -7.54
CA GLY A 222 -0.35 -18.61 -8.66
C GLY A 222 -0.43 -17.12 -9.03
N GLY A 223 -1.06 -16.29 -8.21
CA GLY A 223 -1.08 -14.83 -8.36
C GLY A 223 -0.04 -14.14 -7.48
N GLU A 224 0.26 -12.88 -7.77
CA GLU A 224 1.09 -12.02 -6.94
C GLU A 224 0.19 -11.10 -6.11
N GLY A 225 0.38 -11.10 -4.78
CA GLY A 225 -0.33 -10.22 -3.87
C GLY A 225 0.26 -8.83 -3.93
N GLU A 226 -0.58 -7.82 -4.19
CA GLU A 226 -0.18 -6.43 -4.38
C GLU A 226 -0.83 -5.52 -3.33
N GLY A 227 -0.93 -4.25 -3.62
CA GLY A 227 -1.40 -3.21 -2.72
C GLY A 227 -2.84 -3.39 -2.22
N MET A 228 -3.19 -2.60 -1.23
CA MET A 228 -4.52 -2.55 -0.63
C MET A 228 -4.89 -1.12 -0.22
N THR A 229 -6.17 -0.88 -0.04
CA THR A 229 -6.74 0.30 0.61
C THR A 229 -8.03 -0.07 1.34
N VAL A 230 -8.59 0.85 2.11
CA VAL A 230 -9.89 0.66 2.77
C VAL A 230 -10.95 1.45 2.03
N VAL A 231 -12.01 0.78 1.63
CA VAL A 231 -13.16 1.39 0.95
C VAL A 231 -14.45 1.14 1.73
N GLU A 232 -15.41 2.05 1.60
CA GLU A 232 -16.76 1.84 2.10
C GLU A 232 -17.66 1.34 0.96
N LYS A 233 -18.41 0.27 1.20
CA LYS A 233 -19.36 -0.27 0.27
C LYS A 233 -20.66 -0.61 1.02
N ASP A 234 -21.77 -0.04 0.58
CA ASP A 234 -23.08 -0.21 1.20
C ASP A 234 -23.08 0.12 2.71
N GLY A 235 -22.35 1.18 3.12
CA GLY A 235 -22.19 1.63 4.49
C GLY A 235 -21.34 0.72 5.37
N ARG A 236 -20.55 -0.16 4.79
CA ARG A 236 -19.63 -1.07 5.50
C ARG A 236 -18.19 -0.90 5.02
N PRO A 237 -17.21 -0.91 5.93
CA PRO A 237 -15.81 -0.83 5.56
C PRO A 237 -15.27 -2.19 5.10
N TYR A 238 -14.48 -2.16 4.05
CA TYR A 238 -13.76 -3.31 3.50
C TYR A 238 -12.31 -2.96 3.24
N ILE A 239 -11.41 -3.87 3.52
CA ILE A 239 -10.11 -3.87 2.87
C ILE A 239 -10.34 -4.30 1.41
N MET A 240 -10.03 -3.42 0.47
CA MET A 240 -9.93 -3.75 -0.94
C MET A 240 -8.47 -4.04 -1.25
N ALA A 241 -8.12 -5.30 -1.40
CA ALA A 241 -6.80 -5.73 -1.80
C ALA A 241 -6.84 -6.28 -3.22
N PHE A 242 -5.78 -6.06 -3.98
CA PHE A 242 -5.70 -6.63 -5.30
C PHE A 242 -4.54 -7.61 -5.46
N ASN A 243 -4.65 -8.42 -6.49
CA ASN A 243 -3.60 -9.34 -6.89
C ASN A 243 -3.53 -9.43 -8.42
N LEU A 244 -2.33 -9.61 -8.91
CA LEU A 244 -2.11 -10.01 -10.29
C LEU A 244 -2.46 -11.49 -10.47
N GLY A 245 -3.06 -11.82 -11.60
CA GLY A 245 -3.29 -13.21 -11.98
C GLY A 245 -2.01 -13.91 -12.42
N THR A 246 -2.07 -15.24 -12.56
CA THR A 246 -0.92 -16.11 -12.83
C THR A 246 -0.03 -15.69 -14.01
N LEU A 247 -0.59 -15.08 -15.02
CA LEU A 247 0.15 -14.62 -16.21
C LEU A 247 0.31 -13.09 -16.27
N PHE A 248 0.00 -12.38 -15.19
CA PHE A 248 0.02 -10.91 -15.11
C PHE A 248 -0.82 -10.19 -16.19
N VAL A 249 -1.79 -10.89 -16.76
CA VAL A 249 -2.69 -10.36 -17.81
C VAL A 249 -4.01 -9.85 -17.26
N ASN A 250 -4.24 -10.06 -15.98
CA ASN A 250 -5.44 -9.58 -15.27
C ASN A 250 -5.12 -9.20 -13.83
N THR A 251 -5.92 -8.29 -13.29
CA THR A 251 -5.91 -7.87 -11.89
C THR A 251 -7.26 -8.20 -11.27
N ASN A 252 -7.24 -8.74 -10.07
CA ASN A 252 -8.45 -9.06 -9.31
C ASN A 252 -8.51 -8.16 -8.08
N LEU A 253 -9.59 -7.41 -7.92
CA LEU A 253 -9.91 -6.65 -6.71
C LEU A 253 -10.77 -7.54 -5.81
N ARG A 254 -10.34 -7.72 -4.56
CA ARG A 254 -11.01 -8.57 -3.56
C ARG A 254 -11.32 -7.75 -2.34
N TYR A 255 -12.47 -8.02 -1.72
CA TYR A 255 -12.98 -7.27 -0.58
C TYR A 255 -13.05 -8.15 0.67
N TYR A 256 -12.45 -7.67 1.75
CA TYR A 256 -12.39 -8.34 3.06
C TYR A 256 -13.11 -7.44 4.07
N PRO A 257 -14.22 -7.89 4.68
CA PRO A 257 -14.95 -7.05 5.62
C PRO A 257 -14.13 -6.75 6.86
N LEU A 258 -14.13 -5.50 7.30
CA LEU A 258 -13.44 -5.03 8.51
C LEU A 258 -14.28 -5.12 9.78
N GLU A 259 -15.59 -5.26 9.67
CA GLU A 259 -16.50 -5.40 10.80
C GLU A 259 -17.24 -6.74 10.73
N LYS A 260 -17.56 -7.29 11.91
CA LYS A 260 -18.42 -8.48 12.00
C LYS A 260 -19.78 -8.17 11.38
N GLN A 261 -20.25 -9.06 10.54
CA GLN A 261 -21.64 -9.08 10.10
C GLN A 261 -22.57 -9.42 11.27
#